data_ebb8e15e96b5eec0a739661ff1d798b6
#
_entry.id   ebb8e15e96b5eec0a739661ff1d798b6
#
_cell.length_a   1.000
_cell.length_b   1.000
_cell.length_c   1.000
_cell.angle_alpha   90.00
_cell.angle_beta   90.00
_cell.angle_gamma   90.00
#
_symmetry.space_group_name_H-M   'P 1'
#
loop_
_entity.id
_entity.type
_entity.pdbx_description
1 polymer ?
#
loop_
_entity_poly.entity_id
_entity_poly.type
_entity_poly.pdbx_seq_one_letter_code
_entity_poly.pdbx_strand_id
1 'polypeptide(L)'
;MNNSNINQDNEVNEKVFSISEINRLVKDVLHANFALIWIKGEISDFSSYSSGHWYFKLKDKTAQVDCVMFSGKNHRVKWQPQNGDLVEVQCQISLYEANGKYQLIINSLQKAGLGELFEKYIQLKNKLDQDGLFKDTAKKNIPRLPKTIGVITSPDGAVLKDVMTTLLRRNKTVSIIISVSYTHLTLPTIVDV
;
A
#
# COMPACT_ATOMS: atom_id res chain seq x y z
N MET A 1 -3.65 -72.71 36.42
CA MET A 1 -4.34 -71.44 36.29
C MET A 1 -3.27 -70.38 36.40
N ASN A 2 -2.65 -69.99 35.27
CA ASN A 2 -1.60 -69.03 35.22
C ASN A 2 -2.15 -67.77 34.53
N ASN A 3 -2.34 -66.69 35.32
CA ASN A 3 -2.57 -65.36 34.80
C ASN A 3 -1.21 -64.71 34.57
N SER A 4 -0.80 -64.69 33.33
CA SER A 4 0.35 -63.83 32.90
C SER A 4 -0.18 -62.45 32.57
N ASN A 5 0.00 -61.54 33.50
CA ASN A 5 -0.15 -60.09 33.25
C ASN A 5 0.96 -59.67 32.31
N ILE A 6 0.59 -59.33 31.09
CA ILE A 6 1.45 -58.60 30.15
C ILE A 6 1.32 -57.11 30.48
N ASN A 7 2.24 -56.63 31.29
CA ASN A 7 2.51 -55.19 31.38
C ASN A 7 3.16 -54.76 30.06
N GLN A 8 2.37 -54.18 29.15
CA GLN A 8 2.92 -53.40 28.05
C GLN A 8 3.32 -52.03 28.62
N ASP A 9 4.58 -51.92 29.03
CA ASP A 9 5.23 -50.66 29.25
C ASP A 9 5.24 -49.92 27.92
N ASN A 10 4.32 -48.98 27.75
CA ASN A 10 4.42 -47.94 26.72
C ASN A 10 5.60 -47.06 27.10
N GLU A 11 6.81 -47.43 26.71
CA GLU A 11 7.94 -46.52 26.65
C GLU A 11 7.58 -45.43 25.63
N VAL A 12 7.02 -44.34 26.13
CA VAL A 12 6.99 -43.07 25.39
C VAL A 12 8.43 -42.67 25.20
N ASN A 13 8.98 -43.00 24.05
CA ASN A 13 10.34 -42.62 23.67
C ASN A 13 10.36 -41.09 23.57
N GLU A 14 10.54 -40.40 24.71
CA GLU A 14 10.63 -38.95 24.79
C GLU A 14 11.86 -38.49 24.02
N LYS A 15 11.64 -38.11 22.76
CA LYS A 15 12.69 -37.55 21.91
C LYS A 15 13.15 -36.18 22.49
N VAL A 16 14.37 -36.15 23.01
CA VAL A 16 15.01 -34.94 23.44
C VAL A 16 15.56 -34.17 22.23
N PHE A 17 15.09 -32.96 22.02
CA PHE A 17 15.54 -32.10 20.92
C PHE A 17 16.63 -31.13 21.40
N SER A 18 17.59 -30.82 20.55
CA SER A 18 18.47 -29.69 20.74
C SER A 18 17.74 -28.36 20.42
N ILE A 19 18.26 -27.23 20.91
CA ILE A 19 17.68 -25.91 20.65
C ILE A 19 17.64 -25.61 19.14
N SER A 20 18.69 -25.96 18.41
CA SER A 20 18.76 -25.76 16.96
C SER A 20 17.74 -26.64 16.20
N GLU A 21 17.50 -27.88 16.66
CA GLU A 21 16.46 -28.72 16.05
C GLU A 21 15.07 -28.15 16.28
N ILE A 22 14.75 -27.69 17.49
CA ILE A 22 13.43 -27.13 17.77
C ILE A 22 13.21 -25.81 17.01
N ASN A 23 14.23 -24.93 16.93
CA ASN A 23 14.14 -23.69 16.17
C ASN A 23 13.89 -23.97 14.67
N ARG A 24 14.59 -24.96 14.11
CA ARG A 24 14.37 -25.38 12.71
C ARG A 24 12.96 -25.94 12.50
N LEU A 25 12.50 -26.82 13.38
CA LEU A 25 11.15 -27.38 13.29
C LEU A 25 10.07 -26.29 13.35
N VAL A 26 10.20 -25.33 14.26
CA VAL A 26 9.27 -24.19 14.36
C VAL A 26 9.27 -23.37 13.08
N LYS A 27 10.46 -23.09 12.53
CA LYS A 27 10.58 -22.37 11.26
C LYS A 27 9.91 -23.12 10.12
N ASP A 28 10.13 -24.44 10.02
CA ASP A 28 9.54 -25.28 8.97
C ASP A 28 8.00 -25.31 9.09
N VAL A 29 7.46 -25.40 10.30
CA VAL A 29 6.01 -25.30 10.56
C VAL A 29 5.46 -23.94 10.13
N LEU A 30 6.16 -22.83 10.45
CA LEU A 30 5.73 -21.51 10.02
C LEU A 30 5.72 -21.39 8.50
N HIS A 31 6.76 -21.87 7.81
CA HIS A 31 6.85 -21.83 6.36
C HIS A 31 5.81 -22.72 5.67
N ALA A 32 5.47 -23.88 6.26
CA ALA A 32 4.47 -24.80 5.70
C ALA A 32 3.03 -24.29 5.84
N ASN A 33 2.74 -23.54 6.91
CA ASN A 33 1.38 -23.10 7.21
C ASN A 33 1.07 -21.68 6.75
N PHE A 34 2.09 -20.86 6.55
CA PHE A 34 1.92 -19.47 6.10
C PHE A 34 2.57 -19.27 4.74
N ALA A 35 1.76 -19.06 3.71
CA ALA A 35 2.21 -18.54 2.43
C ALA A 35 2.69 -17.09 2.56
N LEU A 36 3.08 -16.47 1.45
CA LEU A 36 3.32 -15.03 1.43
C LEU A 36 2.04 -14.28 1.78
N ILE A 37 2.11 -13.44 2.78
CA ILE A 37 0.98 -12.64 3.29
C ILE A 37 1.27 -11.14 3.15
N TRP A 38 0.20 -10.36 3.07
CA TRP A 38 0.29 -8.91 3.14
C TRP A 38 -0.04 -8.44 4.56
N ILE A 39 0.80 -7.55 5.08
CA ILE A 39 0.63 -6.94 6.41
C ILE A 39 0.72 -5.43 6.24
N LYS A 40 -0.15 -4.70 6.94
CA LYS A 40 -0.13 -3.24 7.05
C LYS A 40 0.36 -2.85 8.44
N GLY A 41 1.27 -1.88 8.50
CA GLY A 41 1.81 -1.37 9.76
C GLY A 41 2.60 -0.09 9.57
N GLU A 42 2.96 0.53 10.69
CA GLU A 42 3.83 1.70 10.73
C GLU A 42 5.28 1.25 10.95
N ILE A 43 6.21 1.81 10.17
CA ILE A 43 7.64 1.54 10.34
C ILE A 43 8.17 2.22 11.60
N SER A 44 8.96 1.48 12.37
CA SER A 44 9.76 2.00 13.47
C SER A 44 11.13 1.34 13.51
N ASP A 45 12.09 1.97 14.18
CA ASP A 45 13.47 1.50 14.35
C ASP A 45 14.16 1.14 13.02
N PHE A 46 13.90 1.93 11.97
CA PHE A 46 14.47 1.70 10.65
C PHE A 46 15.99 1.88 10.65
N SER A 47 16.72 0.89 10.14
CA SER A 47 18.17 0.89 9.99
C SER A 47 18.59 0.27 8.65
N SER A 48 19.50 0.94 7.96
CA SER A 48 20.18 0.41 6.77
C SER A 48 21.65 0.16 7.10
N TYR A 49 22.06 -1.08 7.01
CA TYR A 49 23.45 -1.47 7.32
C TYR A 49 24.32 -1.49 6.07
N SER A 50 25.65 -1.54 6.27
CA SER A 50 26.64 -1.62 5.20
C SER A 50 26.49 -2.84 4.28
N SER A 51 25.85 -3.91 4.77
CA SER A 51 25.42 -5.08 3.98
C SER A 51 24.33 -4.76 2.95
N GLY A 52 23.76 -3.57 2.97
CA GLY A 52 22.65 -3.14 2.13
C GLY A 52 21.30 -3.70 2.58
N HIS A 53 21.22 -4.48 3.66
CA HIS A 53 19.97 -4.98 4.20
C HIS A 53 19.27 -3.91 5.03
N TRP A 54 17.95 -3.90 4.98
CA TRP A 54 17.12 -3.04 5.82
C TRP A 54 16.55 -3.85 6.97
N TYR A 55 16.66 -3.29 8.17
CA TYR A 55 16.05 -3.82 9.38
C TYR A 55 15.14 -2.76 9.97
N PHE A 56 13.95 -3.14 10.33
CA PHE A 56 12.96 -2.25 10.93
C PHE A 56 11.94 -3.06 11.71
N LYS A 57 11.08 -2.38 12.44
CA LYS A 57 9.91 -2.98 13.05
C LYS A 57 8.66 -2.50 12.34
N LEU A 58 7.70 -3.37 12.19
CA LEU A 58 6.32 -3.00 11.89
C LEU A 58 5.52 -3.02 13.18
N LYS A 59 4.80 -1.96 13.45
CA LYS A 59 3.91 -1.84 14.60
C LYS A 59 2.50 -1.47 14.19
N ASP A 60 1.55 -1.88 14.99
CA ASP A 60 0.19 -1.39 15.00
C ASP A 60 -0.15 -0.80 16.39
N LYS A 61 -1.43 -0.70 16.75
CA LYS A 61 -1.85 -0.11 18.03
C LYS A 61 -1.45 -0.96 19.25
N THR A 62 -1.21 -2.25 19.09
CA THR A 62 -1.08 -3.23 20.18
C THR A 62 0.14 -4.13 20.07
N ALA A 63 0.72 -4.26 18.90
CA ALA A 63 1.79 -5.22 18.61
C ALA A 63 2.88 -4.64 17.73
N GLN A 64 4.05 -5.26 17.80
CA GLN A 64 5.17 -4.98 16.90
C GLN A 64 5.91 -6.28 16.55
N VAL A 65 6.56 -6.29 15.41
CA VAL A 65 7.33 -7.43 14.90
C VAL A 65 8.60 -6.97 14.20
N ASP A 66 9.71 -7.70 14.39
CA ASP A 66 10.97 -7.45 13.71
C ASP A 66 10.88 -7.84 12.24
N CYS A 67 11.40 -7.00 11.36
CA CYS A 67 11.37 -7.16 9.92
C CYS A 67 12.77 -7.05 9.33
N VAL A 68 13.06 -7.89 8.32
CA VAL A 68 14.26 -7.80 7.51
C VAL A 68 13.90 -7.77 6.03
N MET A 69 14.48 -6.83 5.29
CA MET A 69 14.40 -6.77 3.84
C MET A 69 15.80 -6.84 3.25
N PHE A 70 16.09 -7.93 2.55
CA PHE A 70 17.42 -8.17 1.97
C PHE A 70 17.71 -7.23 0.79
N SER A 71 18.98 -6.88 0.59
CA SER A 71 19.45 -5.96 -0.45
C SER A 71 18.98 -6.36 -1.86
N GLY A 72 18.87 -7.66 -2.16
CA GLY A 72 18.30 -8.16 -3.41
C GLY A 72 16.81 -7.84 -3.65
N LYS A 73 16.10 -7.36 -2.64
CA LYS A 73 14.66 -7.00 -2.71
C LYS A 73 14.43 -5.50 -2.58
N ASN A 74 15.20 -4.82 -1.70
CA ASN A 74 14.96 -3.41 -1.38
C ASN A 74 15.34 -2.45 -2.52
N HIS A 75 16.22 -2.84 -3.47
CA HIS A 75 16.53 -2.02 -4.64
C HIS A 75 15.31 -1.74 -5.54
N ARG A 76 14.23 -2.50 -5.40
CA ARG A 76 12.97 -2.28 -6.12
C ARG A 76 12.13 -1.15 -5.49
N VAL A 77 12.43 -0.78 -4.25
CA VAL A 77 11.76 0.31 -3.54
C VAL A 77 12.41 1.62 -3.96
N LYS A 78 11.68 2.46 -4.71
CA LYS A 78 12.19 3.71 -5.30
C LYS A 78 12.24 4.89 -4.31
N TRP A 79 12.01 4.65 -3.04
CA TRP A 79 12.00 5.65 -1.98
C TRP A 79 12.66 5.11 -0.72
N GLN A 80 13.15 6.01 0.13
CA GLN A 80 13.79 5.65 1.41
C GLN A 80 12.72 5.55 2.50
N PRO A 81 12.48 4.37 3.10
CA PRO A 81 11.58 4.24 4.23
C PRO A 81 12.08 5.03 5.44
N GLN A 82 11.15 5.60 6.20
CA GLN A 82 11.42 6.36 7.42
C GLN A 82 10.53 5.89 8.57
N ASN A 83 10.95 6.17 9.80
CA ASN A 83 10.13 5.93 10.98
C ASN A 83 8.85 6.77 10.88
N GLY A 84 7.70 6.14 11.16
CA GLY A 84 6.39 6.77 11.01
C GLY A 84 5.71 6.54 9.67
N ASP A 85 6.41 6.00 8.66
CA ASP A 85 5.76 5.65 7.40
C ASP A 85 4.75 4.51 7.58
N LEU A 86 3.52 4.74 7.14
CA LEU A 86 2.49 3.71 7.07
C LEU A 86 2.66 2.93 5.77
N VAL A 87 2.91 1.63 5.89
CA VAL A 87 3.26 0.76 4.76
C VAL A 87 2.43 -0.51 4.70
N GLU A 88 2.38 -1.09 3.52
CA GLU A 88 1.93 -2.45 3.26
C GLU A 88 3.12 -3.26 2.77
N VAL A 89 3.34 -4.40 3.40
CA VAL A 89 4.46 -5.29 3.07
C VAL A 89 3.96 -6.66 2.70
N GLN A 90 4.52 -7.23 1.65
CA GLN A 90 4.40 -8.65 1.36
C GLN A 90 5.57 -9.37 2.04
N CYS A 91 5.26 -10.29 2.92
CA CYS A 91 6.26 -10.94 3.74
C CYS A 91 6.02 -12.44 3.93
N GLN A 92 7.08 -13.12 4.31
CA GLN A 92 7.07 -14.49 4.81
C GLN A 92 7.32 -14.47 6.30
N ILE A 93 6.49 -15.18 7.04
CA ILE A 93 6.68 -15.39 8.47
C ILE A 93 7.85 -16.37 8.66
N SER A 94 8.79 -16.05 9.55
CA SER A 94 9.97 -16.86 9.78
C SER A 94 10.47 -16.77 11.21
N LEU A 95 11.38 -17.66 11.55
CA LEU A 95 12.15 -17.63 12.78
C LEU A 95 13.64 -17.51 12.43
N TYR A 96 14.34 -16.60 13.10
CA TYR A 96 15.78 -16.53 13.01
C TYR A 96 16.40 -17.60 13.91
N GLU A 97 16.88 -18.69 13.31
CA GLU A 97 17.27 -19.92 14.01
C GLU A 97 18.36 -19.71 15.07
N ALA A 98 19.30 -18.79 14.84
CA ALA A 98 20.43 -18.59 15.75
C ALA A 98 20.03 -18.14 17.16
N ASN A 99 18.92 -17.40 17.29
CA ASN A 99 18.46 -16.91 18.59
C ASN A 99 16.96 -17.15 18.86
N GLY A 100 16.27 -17.90 17.99
CA GLY A 100 14.86 -18.23 18.13
C GLY A 100 13.91 -17.04 17.98
N LYS A 101 14.35 -15.93 17.37
CA LYS A 101 13.52 -14.74 17.21
C LYS A 101 12.53 -14.88 16.05
N TYR A 102 11.27 -14.64 16.35
CA TYR A 102 10.22 -14.45 15.36
C TYR A 102 10.47 -13.18 14.55
N GLN A 103 10.40 -13.26 13.23
CA GLN A 103 10.60 -12.13 12.33
C GLN A 103 9.84 -12.28 11.03
N LEU A 104 9.67 -11.17 10.33
CA LEU A 104 9.13 -11.14 8.97
C LEU A 104 10.25 -10.92 7.95
N ILE A 105 10.30 -11.78 6.94
CA ILE A 105 11.19 -11.58 5.77
C ILE A 105 10.38 -10.86 4.70
N ILE A 106 10.76 -9.61 4.43
CA ILE A 106 10.02 -8.73 3.52
C ILE A 106 10.44 -8.98 2.08
N ASN A 107 9.48 -9.27 1.22
CA ASN A 107 9.65 -9.46 -0.22
C ASN A 107 9.32 -8.21 -1.03
N SER A 108 8.30 -7.46 -0.59
CA SER A 108 7.85 -6.22 -1.23
C SER A 108 7.38 -5.23 -0.17
N LEU A 109 7.60 -3.94 -0.43
CA LEU A 109 7.22 -2.86 0.46
C LEU A 109 6.66 -1.69 -0.36
N GLN A 110 5.47 -1.20 0.02
CA GLN A 110 4.82 -0.06 -0.61
C GLN A 110 4.18 0.85 0.43
N LYS A 111 3.99 2.12 0.09
CA LYS A 111 3.26 3.04 0.97
C LYS A 111 1.81 2.62 1.08
N ALA A 112 1.27 2.59 2.29
CA ALA A 112 -0.13 2.22 2.52
C ALA A 112 -1.08 3.27 1.90
N GLY A 113 -2.20 2.77 1.37
CA GLY A 113 -3.22 3.61 0.73
C GLY A 113 -3.00 3.88 -0.76
N LEU A 114 -1.83 3.60 -1.33
CA LEU A 114 -1.63 3.73 -2.77
C LEU A 114 -2.45 2.69 -3.55
N GLY A 115 -2.53 1.46 -3.04
CA GLY A 115 -3.36 0.41 -3.62
C GLY A 115 -4.85 0.77 -3.55
N GLU A 116 -5.34 1.25 -2.42
CA GLU A 116 -6.74 1.64 -2.23
C GLU A 116 -7.14 2.82 -3.13
N LEU A 117 -6.28 3.82 -3.27
CA LEU A 117 -6.51 4.95 -4.19
C LEU A 117 -6.50 4.49 -5.64
N PHE A 118 -5.62 3.58 -6.01
CA PHE A 118 -5.58 3.02 -7.35
C PHE A 118 -6.81 2.17 -7.65
N GLU A 119 -7.27 1.36 -6.71
CA GLU A 119 -8.52 0.60 -6.84
C GLU A 119 -9.73 1.52 -7.00
N LYS A 120 -9.85 2.57 -6.18
CA LYS A 120 -10.90 3.59 -6.31
C LYS A 120 -10.84 4.28 -7.67
N TYR A 121 -9.63 4.59 -8.17
CA TYR A 121 -9.45 5.14 -9.51
C TYR A 121 -9.95 4.18 -10.60
N ILE A 122 -9.57 2.90 -10.53
CA ILE A 122 -10.00 1.88 -11.52
C ILE A 122 -11.52 1.68 -11.46
N GLN A 123 -12.10 1.59 -10.27
CA GLN A 123 -13.55 1.47 -10.10
C GLN A 123 -14.29 2.66 -10.71
N LEU A 124 -13.83 3.88 -10.44
CA LEU A 124 -14.41 5.09 -11.03
C LEU A 124 -14.26 5.12 -12.54
N LYS A 125 -13.07 4.80 -13.06
CA LYS A 125 -12.82 4.72 -14.50
C LYS A 125 -13.77 3.73 -15.19
N ASN A 126 -13.89 2.52 -14.63
CA ASN A 126 -14.78 1.49 -15.20
C ASN A 126 -16.26 1.92 -15.16
N LYS A 127 -16.69 2.58 -14.06
CA LYS A 127 -18.04 3.14 -13.97
C LYS A 127 -18.29 4.18 -15.06
N LEU A 128 -17.39 5.14 -15.24
CA LEU A 128 -17.53 6.18 -16.27
C LEU A 128 -17.48 5.61 -17.70
N ASP A 129 -16.75 4.52 -17.89
CA ASP A 129 -16.73 3.81 -19.19
C ASP A 129 -18.04 3.07 -19.46
N GLN A 130 -18.61 2.39 -18.45
CA GLN A 130 -19.93 1.76 -18.54
C GLN A 130 -21.04 2.80 -18.80
N ASP A 131 -20.96 3.98 -18.19
CA ASP A 131 -21.85 5.11 -18.44
C ASP A 131 -21.65 5.71 -19.84
N GLY A 132 -20.66 5.21 -20.61
CA GLY A 132 -20.39 5.60 -21.99
C GLY A 132 -19.74 6.97 -22.16
N LEU A 133 -19.23 7.59 -21.09
CA LEU A 133 -18.65 8.94 -21.13
C LEU A 133 -17.36 9.03 -21.95
N PHE A 134 -16.67 7.91 -22.16
CA PHE A 134 -15.44 7.87 -22.98
C PHE A 134 -15.69 7.56 -24.44
N LYS A 135 -16.93 7.20 -24.84
CA LYS A 135 -17.26 6.91 -26.22
C LYS A 135 -17.19 8.18 -27.08
N ASP A 136 -16.65 8.05 -28.28
CA ASP A 136 -16.57 9.18 -29.22
C ASP A 136 -17.96 9.73 -29.61
N THR A 137 -18.97 8.87 -29.55
CA THR A 137 -20.39 9.26 -29.79
C THR A 137 -20.95 10.18 -28.69
N ALA A 138 -20.39 10.16 -27.50
CA ALA A 138 -20.78 11.06 -26.40
C ALA A 138 -20.12 12.45 -26.49
N LYS A 139 -19.06 12.56 -27.29
CA LYS A 139 -18.31 13.81 -27.47
C LYS A 139 -19.05 14.73 -28.42
N LYS A 140 -19.25 15.97 -28.02
CA LYS A 140 -19.85 17.02 -28.86
C LYS A 140 -18.77 17.84 -29.54
N ASN A 141 -19.05 18.30 -30.76
CA ASN A 141 -18.16 19.24 -31.43
C ASN A 141 -18.04 20.55 -30.66
N ILE A 142 -16.83 21.10 -30.58
CA ILE A 142 -16.57 22.37 -29.93
C ILE A 142 -17.25 23.49 -30.75
N PRO A 143 -18.12 24.31 -30.16
CA PRO A 143 -18.75 25.40 -30.87
C PRO A 143 -17.72 26.45 -31.27
N ARG A 144 -17.91 27.03 -32.46
CA ARG A 144 -16.99 28.04 -33.02
C ARG A 144 -16.99 29.34 -32.22
N LEU A 145 -18.11 29.68 -31.59
CA LEU A 145 -18.30 30.83 -30.70
C LEU A 145 -18.99 30.36 -29.43
N PRO A 146 -18.23 29.95 -28.41
CA PRO A 146 -18.81 29.52 -27.13
C PRO A 146 -19.39 30.70 -26.37
N LYS A 147 -20.59 30.54 -25.80
CA LYS A 147 -21.21 31.53 -24.89
C LYS A 147 -20.67 31.37 -23.46
N THR A 148 -20.33 30.14 -23.09
CA THR A 148 -19.86 29.81 -21.73
C THR A 148 -18.66 28.88 -21.84
N ILE A 149 -17.64 29.14 -21.05
CA ILE A 149 -16.42 28.30 -20.91
C ILE A 149 -16.31 27.85 -19.47
N GLY A 150 -16.25 26.52 -19.26
CA GLY A 150 -15.95 25.93 -17.95
C GLY A 150 -14.45 25.74 -17.76
N VAL A 151 -13.92 26.18 -16.64
CA VAL A 151 -12.52 25.98 -16.26
C VAL A 151 -12.46 25.18 -14.97
N ILE A 152 -11.77 24.05 -14.99
CA ILE A 152 -11.54 23.22 -13.80
C ILE A 152 -10.07 23.38 -13.40
N THR A 153 -9.80 23.99 -12.24
CA THR A 153 -8.44 24.26 -11.78
C THR A 153 -8.39 24.47 -10.27
N SER A 154 -7.18 24.52 -9.69
CA SER A 154 -6.99 24.90 -8.30
C SER A 154 -7.22 26.41 -8.10
N PRO A 155 -7.74 26.84 -6.92
CA PRO A 155 -8.11 28.25 -6.69
C PRO A 155 -6.89 29.21 -6.66
N ASP A 156 -5.75 28.69 -6.19
CA ASP A 156 -4.55 29.51 -5.93
C ASP A 156 -3.54 29.49 -7.09
N GLY A 157 -3.93 28.99 -8.25
CA GLY A 157 -3.03 28.82 -9.39
C GLY A 157 -2.83 30.11 -10.20
N ALA A 158 -1.58 30.48 -10.48
CA ALA A 158 -1.22 31.49 -11.50
C ALA A 158 -1.94 31.20 -12.84
N VAL A 159 -2.19 29.93 -13.13
CA VAL A 159 -2.90 29.46 -14.32
C VAL A 159 -4.32 30.03 -14.43
N LEU A 160 -5.07 30.10 -13.32
CA LEU A 160 -6.43 30.68 -13.35
C LEU A 160 -6.40 32.13 -13.75
N LYS A 161 -5.48 32.94 -13.18
CA LYS A 161 -5.30 34.34 -13.49
C LYS A 161 -4.93 34.55 -14.96
N ASP A 162 -4.04 33.74 -15.51
CA ASP A 162 -3.63 33.79 -16.91
C ASP A 162 -4.77 33.43 -17.87
N VAL A 163 -5.54 32.38 -17.55
CA VAL A 163 -6.72 32.00 -18.33
C VAL A 163 -7.76 33.11 -18.33
N MET A 164 -8.09 33.68 -17.16
CA MET A 164 -9.05 34.79 -17.03
C MET A 164 -8.60 36.02 -17.82
N THR A 165 -7.36 36.42 -17.64
CA THR A 165 -6.79 37.60 -18.35
C THR A 165 -6.83 37.39 -19.86
N THR A 166 -6.48 36.21 -20.33
CA THR A 166 -6.45 35.90 -21.76
C THR A 166 -7.85 35.85 -22.36
N LEU A 167 -8.81 35.22 -21.70
CA LEU A 167 -10.19 35.13 -22.15
C LEU A 167 -10.85 36.52 -22.19
N LEU A 168 -10.78 37.29 -21.12
CA LEU A 168 -11.37 38.63 -21.05
C LEU A 168 -10.75 39.60 -22.07
N ARG A 169 -9.45 39.47 -22.40
CA ARG A 169 -8.80 40.27 -23.44
C ARG A 169 -9.34 39.92 -24.83
N ARG A 170 -9.61 38.64 -25.12
CA ARG A 170 -10.02 38.17 -26.44
C ARG A 170 -11.53 38.23 -26.69
N ASN A 171 -12.33 37.97 -25.66
CA ASN A 171 -13.78 37.97 -25.77
C ASN A 171 -14.42 38.36 -24.42
N LYS A 172 -14.93 39.60 -24.37
CA LYS A 172 -15.56 40.16 -23.16
C LYS A 172 -17.00 39.66 -22.95
N THR A 173 -17.58 38.96 -23.89
CA THR A 173 -18.99 38.53 -23.82
C THR A 173 -19.13 37.07 -23.41
N VAL A 174 -18.03 36.36 -23.17
CA VAL A 174 -18.07 34.97 -22.77
C VAL A 174 -18.25 34.85 -21.25
N SER A 175 -19.21 34.04 -20.81
CA SER A 175 -19.37 33.70 -19.39
C SER A 175 -18.35 32.63 -19.02
N ILE A 176 -17.72 32.77 -17.84
CA ILE A 176 -16.72 31.83 -17.36
C ILE A 176 -17.25 31.19 -16.09
N ILE A 177 -17.37 29.86 -16.10
CA ILE A 177 -17.71 29.07 -14.92
C ILE A 177 -16.44 28.40 -14.40
N ILE A 178 -16.07 28.66 -13.15
CA ILE A 178 -14.90 28.09 -12.52
C ILE A 178 -15.32 26.99 -11.58
N SER A 179 -14.86 25.76 -11.83
CA SER A 179 -14.97 24.64 -10.91
C SER A 179 -13.63 24.46 -10.21
N VAL A 180 -13.64 24.68 -8.90
CA VAL A 180 -12.42 24.55 -8.11
C VAL A 180 -12.18 23.09 -7.74
N SER A 181 -11.03 22.57 -8.19
CA SER A 181 -10.57 21.23 -7.81
C SER A 181 -9.61 21.34 -6.63
N TYR A 182 -10.09 20.94 -5.45
CA TYR A 182 -9.24 20.72 -4.28
C TYR A 182 -8.78 19.27 -4.28
N THR A 183 -7.49 19.04 -4.29
CA THR A 183 -6.94 17.66 -4.19
C THR A 183 -7.22 16.99 -2.84
N HIS A 184 -7.79 17.74 -1.87
CA HIS A 184 -8.06 17.26 -0.52
C HIS A 184 -9.50 17.49 -0.01
N LEU A 185 -10.39 18.17 -0.74
CA LEU A 185 -11.77 18.43 -0.28
C LEU A 185 -12.76 18.32 -1.43
N THR A 186 -13.71 17.43 -1.24
CA THR A 186 -14.80 17.14 -2.15
C THR A 186 -15.96 18.12 -1.95
N LEU A 187 -15.98 19.26 -2.61
CA LEU A 187 -17.22 19.99 -2.90
C LEU A 187 -16.96 21.02 -4.02
N PRO A 188 -17.74 21.03 -5.11
CA PRO A 188 -17.66 22.10 -6.12
C PRO A 188 -18.24 23.39 -5.56
N THR A 189 -17.45 24.43 -5.48
CA THR A 189 -17.98 25.79 -5.26
C THR A 189 -18.22 26.42 -6.64
N ILE A 190 -19.46 26.66 -6.97
CA ILE A 190 -19.83 27.46 -8.15
C ILE A 190 -19.70 28.92 -7.76
N VAL A 191 -18.82 29.64 -8.41
CA VAL A 191 -18.72 31.08 -8.31
C VAL A 191 -19.23 31.67 -9.61
N ASP A 192 -20.41 32.26 -9.58
CA ASP A 192 -20.90 33.10 -10.67
C ASP A 192 -20.14 34.44 -10.64
N VAL A 193 -19.58 34.80 -11.77
CA VAL A 193 -18.91 36.10 -11.99
C VAL A 193 -19.81 36.99 -12.83
#